data_83c8ba2d077c423a11446480d7c29192
#
_entry.id   83c8ba2d077c423a11446480d7c29192
#
_cell.length_a   1.000
_cell.length_b   1.000
_cell.length_c   1.000
_cell.angle_alpha   90.00
_cell.angle_beta   90.00
_cell.angle_gamma   90.00
#
_symmetry.space_group_name_H-M   'P 1'
#
loop_
_entity.id
_entity.type
_entity.pdbx_description
1 polymer ?
#
loop_
_entity_poly.entity_id
_entity_poly.type
_entity_poly.pdbx_seq_one_letter_code
_entity_poly.pdbx_strand_id
1 'polypeptide(L)'
;VVISAMGQAFFSLSVGMGTLATYASYFSRETRLFSSAVGVCTIDTLVAVSAGFIIFPAVFSVGVSADSGPGLVFITLPYVFQEAFGGVPVLEYIFSSLFYVLLLLAALTSSISMHEICTAYIHETFKLSRPKAATIVTALCLLMGIACSLSFGVWKEVTVMGKGFF
;
A
#
# COMPACT_ATOMS: atom_id res chain seq x y z
N VAL A 1 18.60 10.95 8.11
CA VAL A 1 18.61 10.06 6.93
C VAL A 1 18.60 8.61 7.34
N VAL A 2 19.60 8.09 8.13
CA VAL A 2 19.69 6.65 8.48
C VAL A 2 18.45 6.16 9.23
N ILE A 3 17.98 6.88 10.26
CA ILE A 3 16.80 6.50 11.03
C ILE A 3 15.54 6.47 10.14
N SER A 4 15.40 7.46 9.26
CA SER A 4 14.27 7.51 8.31
C SER A 4 14.33 6.35 7.32
N ALA A 5 15.52 6.01 6.82
CA ALA A 5 15.73 4.88 5.92
C ALA A 5 15.42 3.54 6.60
N MET A 6 15.84 3.37 7.86
CA MET A 6 15.47 2.19 8.66
C MET A 6 13.96 2.10 8.85
N GLY A 7 13.30 3.20 9.22
CA GLY A 7 11.84 3.23 9.36
C GLY A 7 11.13 2.85 8.08
N GLN A 8 11.59 3.37 6.93
CA GLN A 8 11.06 3.01 5.62
C GLN A 8 11.27 1.52 5.28
N ALA A 9 12.45 0.97 5.56
CA ALA A 9 12.72 -0.45 5.34
C ALA A 9 11.82 -1.36 6.19
N PHE A 10 11.61 -1.03 7.48
CA PHE A 10 10.67 -1.74 8.34
C PHE A 10 9.25 -1.70 7.80
N PHE A 11 8.82 -0.55 7.30
CA PHE A 11 7.49 -0.37 6.73
C PHE A 11 7.34 -1.12 5.40
N SER A 12 8.26 -0.95 4.46
CA SER A 12 8.21 -1.57 3.12
C SER A 12 8.23 -3.10 3.18
N LEU A 13 9.11 -3.66 4.01
CA LEU A 13 9.25 -5.10 4.20
C LEU A 13 8.27 -5.68 5.23
N SER A 14 7.37 -4.85 5.79
CA SER A 14 6.38 -5.27 6.80
C SER A 14 7.01 -5.98 8.02
N VAL A 15 8.22 -5.56 8.41
CA VAL A 15 8.93 -6.14 9.56
C VAL A 15 8.25 -5.71 10.84
N GLY A 16 7.99 -6.66 11.74
CA GLY A 16 7.38 -6.40 13.05
C GLY A 16 5.84 -6.40 13.07
N MET A 17 5.17 -6.45 11.91
CA MET A 17 3.69 -6.49 11.82
C MET A 17 3.09 -7.91 11.88
N GLY A 18 3.89 -8.94 12.10
CA GLY A 18 3.42 -10.33 12.09
C GLY A 18 3.29 -10.96 10.68
N THR A 19 3.36 -10.16 9.62
CA THR A 19 3.25 -10.62 8.23
C THR A 19 4.26 -11.71 7.92
N LEU A 20 5.53 -11.46 8.22
CA LEU A 20 6.61 -12.39 7.96
C LEU A 20 6.44 -13.71 8.73
N ALA A 21 5.96 -13.65 9.98
CA ALA A 21 5.69 -14.85 10.78
C ALA A 21 4.54 -15.67 10.19
N THR A 22 3.45 -15.01 9.78
CA THR A 22 2.31 -15.67 9.15
C THR A 22 2.72 -16.33 7.84
N TYR A 23 3.44 -15.65 6.96
CA TYR A 23 3.92 -16.25 5.71
C TYR A 23 4.96 -17.35 5.94
N ALA A 24 5.85 -17.19 6.92
CA ALA A 24 6.82 -18.21 7.26
C ALA A 24 6.16 -19.52 7.72
N SER A 25 4.98 -19.46 8.34
CA SER A 25 4.21 -20.64 8.74
C SER A 25 3.74 -21.50 7.55
N TYR A 26 3.66 -20.90 6.35
CA TYR A 26 3.25 -21.59 5.11
C TYR A 26 4.44 -22.14 4.30
N PHE A 27 5.68 -21.84 4.70
CA PHE A 27 6.84 -22.30 3.97
C PHE A 27 7.08 -23.80 4.17
N SER A 28 7.49 -24.46 3.10
CA SER A 28 7.99 -25.84 3.19
C SER A 28 9.35 -25.86 3.89
N ARG A 29 9.69 -27.02 4.48
CA ARG A 29 10.99 -27.23 5.15
C ARG A 29 12.21 -27.08 4.23
N GLU A 30 11.99 -27.16 2.92
CA GLU A 30 13.04 -27.04 1.89
C GLU A 30 13.29 -25.60 1.44
N THR A 31 12.48 -24.63 1.91
CA THR A 31 12.60 -23.24 1.50
C THR A 31 13.90 -22.61 2.01
N ARG A 32 14.70 -22.07 1.10
CA ARG A 32 15.95 -21.37 1.41
C ARG A 32 15.64 -19.94 1.86
N LEU A 33 15.37 -19.76 3.15
CA LEU A 33 14.95 -18.47 3.72
C LEU A 33 15.88 -17.29 3.40
N PHE A 34 17.19 -17.51 3.51
CA PHE A 34 18.18 -16.46 3.22
C PHE A 34 18.13 -16.00 1.77
N SER A 35 18.09 -16.94 0.83
CA SER A 35 18.01 -16.60 -0.60
C SER A 35 16.72 -15.87 -0.94
N SER A 36 15.60 -16.29 -0.36
CA SER A 36 14.31 -15.64 -0.53
C SER A 36 14.30 -14.22 0.06
N ALA A 37 14.84 -14.04 1.25
CA ALA A 37 14.95 -12.73 1.90
C ALA A 37 15.80 -11.75 1.07
N VAL A 38 16.98 -12.18 0.61
CA VAL A 38 17.84 -11.35 -0.24
C VAL A 38 17.14 -11.01 -1.55
N GLY A 39 16.45 -11.98 -2.18
CA GLY A 39 15.66 -11.75 -3.39
C GLY A 39 14.58 -10.68 -3.20
N VAL A 40 13.78 -10.80 -2.15
CA VAL A 40 12.72 -9.82 -1.82
C VAL A 40 13.32 -8.43 -1.59
N CYS A 41 14.33 -8.30 -0.74
CA CYS A 41 14.97 -7.00 -0.48
C CYS A 41 15.58 -6.37 -1.75
N THR A 42 16.18 -7.18 -2.61
CA THR A 42 16.77 -6.68 -3.86
C THR A 42 15.70 -6.15 -4.81
N ILE A 43 14.60 -6.91 -5.00
CA ILE A 43 13.51 -6.50 -5.87
C ILE A 43 12.81 -5.26 -5.31
N ASP A 44 12.50 -5.23 -4.02
CA ASP A 44 11.88 -4.08 -3.35
C ASP A 44 12.73 -2.81 -3.57
N THR A 45 14.03 -2.90 -3.33
CA THR A 45 14.96 -1.78 -3.53
C THR A 45 15.03 -1.34 -4.99
N LEU A 46 15.12 -2.28 -5.94
CA LEU A 46 15.17 -1.96 -7.36
C LEU A 46 13.90 -1.25 -7.83
N VAL A 47 12.74 -1.74 -7.41
CA VAL A 47 11.45 -1.12 -7.75
C VAL A 47 11.35 0.29 -7.14
N ALA A 48 11.71 0.45 -5.86
CA ALA A 48 11.66 1.74 -5.18
C ALA A 48 12.58 2.78 -5.85
N VAL A 49 13.81 2.40 -6.15
CA VAL A 49 14.79 3.28 -6.83
C VAL A 49 14.33 3.63 -8.25
N SER A 50 13.84 2.64 -9.00
CA SER A 50 13.33 2.87 -10.36
C SER A 50 12.12 3.80 -10.36
N ALA A 51 11.17 3.60 -9.45
CA ALA A 51 10.02 4.47 -9.28
C ALA A 51 10.44 5.90 -8.92
N GLY A 52 11.43 6.06 -8.02
CA GLY A 52 11.98 7.36 -7.66
C GLY A 52 12.59 8.10 -8.86
N PHE A 53 13.37 7.40 -9.69
CA PHE A 53 13.96 7.99 -10.91
C PHE A 53 12.91 8.42 -11.95
N ILE A 54 11.76 7.81 -11.98
CA ILE A 54 10.68 8.17 -12.90
C ILE A 54 9.82 9.30 -12.31
N ILE A 55 9.39 9.14 -11.05
CA ILE A 55 8.38 10.02 -10.44
C ILE A 55 8.98 11.38 -10.08
N PHE A 56 10.16 11.44 -9.42
CA PHE A 56 10.70 12.72 -8.96
C PHE A 56 11.01 13.70 -10.09
N PRO A 57 11.72 13.34 -11.17
CA PRO A 57 11.93 14.27 -12.27
C PRO A 57 10.63 14.73 -12.90
N ALA A 58 9.65 13.83 -13.06
CA ALA A 58 8.34 14.15 -13.63
C ALA A 58 7.57 15.14 -12.76
N VAL A 59 7.57 14.99 -11.44
CA VAL A 59 6.90 15.91 -10.50
C VAL A 59 7.59 17.26 -10.48
N PHE A 60 8.92 17.29 -10.46
CA PHE A 60 9.68 18.54 -10.48
C PHE A 60 9.54 19.32 -11.80
N SER A 61 9.36 18.63 -12.93
CA SER A 61 9.15 19.31 -14.22
C SER A 61 7.85 20.12 -14.26
N VAL A 62 6.86 19.72 -13.47
CA VAL A 62 5.55 20.40 -13.35
C VAL A 62 5.52 21.42 -12.20
N GLY A 63 6.63 21.59 -11.47
CA GLY A 63 6.77 22.57 -10.39
C GLY A 63 5.95 22.24 -9.13
N VAL A 64 5.56 21.00 -8.93
CA VAL A 64 4.80 20.53 -7.76
C VAL A 64 5.75 20.00 -6.68
N SER A 65 5.37 20.21 -5.41
CA SER A 65 6.12 19.69 -4.27
C SER A 65 5.98 18.17 -4.16
N ALA A 66 7.12 17.48 -3.97
CA ALA A 66 7.18 16.02 -3.90
C ALA A 66 6.62 15.43 -2.58
N ASP A 67 6.38 16.27 -1.57
CA ASP A 67 5.87 15.85 -0.23
C ASP A 67 4.35 16.00 -0.07
N SER A 68 3.62 15.97 -1.17
CA SER A 68 2.15 16.08 -1.16
C SER A 68 1.43 14.83 -0.65
N GLY A 69 2.15 13.81 -0.17
CA GLY A 69 1.56 12.58 0.36
C GLY A 69 0.68 11.83 -0.65
N PRO A 70 -0.51 11.31 -0.26
CA PRO A 70 -1.42 10.61 -1.17
C PRO A 70 -1.89 11.47 -2.35
N GLY A 71 -1.91 12.80 -2.20
CA GLY A 71 -2.22 13.74 -3.28
C GLY A 71 -1.26 13.65 -4.45
N LEU A 72 -0.01 13.25 -4.20
CA LEU A 72 0.97 13.04 -5.26
C LEU A 72 0.48 12.01 -6.29
N VAL A 73 -0.08 10.91 -5.83
CA VAL A 73 -0.52 9.80 -6.70
C VAL A 73 -1.84 10.11 -7.41
N PHE A 74 -2.81 10.73 -6.72
CA PHE A 74 -4.17 10.88 -7.25
C PHE A 74 -4.43 12.25 -7.89
N ILE A 75 -3.63 13.26 -7.59
CA ILE A 75 -3.81 14.61 -8.13
C ILE A 75 -2.63 14.97 -9.04
N THR A 76 -1.41 14.81 -8.56
CA THR A 76 -0.21 15.27 -9.27
C THR A 76 0.16 14.38 -10.46
N LEU A 77 0.14 13.05 -10.30
CA LEU A 77 0.51 12.15 -11.40
C LEU A 77 -0.43 12.23 -12.61
N PRO A 78 -1.77 12.32 -12.48
CA PRO A 78 -2.63 12.57 -13.64
C PRO A 78 -2.24 13.84 -14.39
N TYR A 79 -1.95 14.91 -13.66
CA TYR A 79 -1.50 16.16 -14.28
C TYR A 79 -0.15 16.01 -14.99
N VAL A 80 0.79 15.27 -14.41
CA VAL A 80 2.08 14.95 -15.05
C VAL A 80 1.87 14.15 -16.34
N PHE A 81 0.97 13.16 -16.35
CA PHE A 81 0.66 12.41 -17.56
C PHE A 81 0.03 13.29 -18.64
N GLN A 82 -0.87 14.18 -18.26
CA GLN A 82 -1.48 15.14 -19.17
C GLN A 82 -0.42 16.07 -19.80
N GLU A 83 0.49 16.60 -19.01
CA GLU A 83 1.54 17.49 -19.50
C GLU A 83 2.55 16.73 -20.38
N ALA A 84 2.94 15.52 -19.99
CA ALA A 84 3.89 14.69 -20.73
C ALA A 84 3.35 14.19 -22.08
N PHE A 85 2.06 13.86 -22.16
CA PHE A 85 1.43 13.24 -23.33
C PHE A 85 0.34 14.10 -23.97
N GLY A 86 0.17 15.38 -23.54
CA GLY A 86 -0.90 16.27 -23.96
C GLY A 86 -0.99 16.52 -25.48
N GLY A 87 0.08 16.20 -26.23
CA GLY A 87 0.07 16.21 -27.70
C GLY A 87 -0.56 14.98 -28.35
N VAL A 88 -0.74 13.88 -27.59
CA VAL A 88 -1.28 12.59 -28.08
C VAL A 88 -2.22 11.98 -27.02
N PRO A 89 -3.50 12.35 -27.01
CA PRO A 89 -4.46 11.92 -25.97
C PRO A 89 -4.55 10.40 -25.78
N VAL A 90 -4.36 9.64 -26.85
CA VAL A 90 -4.42 8.16 -26.79
C VAL A 90 -3.30 7.60 -25.91
N LEU A 91 -2.08 8.16 -25.98
CA LEU A 91 -0.96 7.72 -25.15
C LEU A 91 -1.21 8.09 -23.68
N GLU A 92 -1.72 9.28 -23.42
CA GLU A 92 -2.11 9.71 -22.07
C GLU A 92 -3.07 8.71 -21.41
N TYR A 93 -4.16 8.36 -22.10
CA TYR A 93 -5.14 7.40 -21.59
C TYR A 93 -4.55 6.00 -21.36
N ILE A 94 -3.71 5.51 -22.27
CA ILE A 94 -3.09 4.19 -22.15
C ILE A 94 -2.15 4.16 -20.94
N PHE A 95 -1.23 5.10 -20.83
CA PHE A 95 -0.25 5.11 -19.73
C PHE A 95 -0.90 5.37 -18.38
N SER A 96 -1.84 6.29 -18.31
CA SER A 96 -2.59 6.57 -17.07
C SER A 96 -3.40 5.34 -16.64
N SER A 97 -4.14 4.73 -17.57
CA SER A 97 -4.93 3.53 -17.24
C SER A 97 -4.05 2.37 -16.80
N LEU A 98 -2.94 2.12 -17.49
CA LEU A 98 -1.99 1.07 -17.14
C LEU A 98 -1.40 1.31 -15.74
N PHE A 99 -0.99 2.54 -15.44
CA PHE A 99 -0.46 2.91 -14.14
C PHE A 99 -1.46 2.66 -13.01
N TYR A 100 -2.72 3.13 -13.17
CA TYR A 100 -3.73 2.94 -12.13
C TYR A 100 -4.20 1.50 -11.99
N VAL A 101 -4.20 0.71 -13.07
CA VAL A 101 -4.45 -0.74 -12.99
C VAL A 101 -3.34 -1.43 -12.22
N LEU A 102 -2.07 -1.11 -12.48
CA LEU A 102 -0.95 -1.64 -11.72
C LEU A 102 -1.00 -1.22 -10.24
N LEU A 103 -1.35 0.02 -9.96
CA LEU A 103 -1.53 0.53 -8.60
C LEU A 103 -2.65 -0.21 -7.87
N LEU A 104 -3.78 -0.45 -8.55
CA LEU A 104 -4.90 -1.23 -8.00
C LEU A 104 -4.48 -2.67 -7.67
N LEU A 105 -3.76 -3.33 -8.57
CA LEU A 105 -3.26 -4.69 -8.34
C LEU A 105 -2.28 -4.74 -7.17
N ALA A 106 -1.38 -3.77 -7.06
CA ALA A 106 -0.45 -3.65 -5.94
C ALA A 106 -1.18 -3.43 -4.60
N ALA A 107 -2.19 -2.56 -4.60
CA ALA A 107 -3.02 -2.31 -3.41
C ALA A 107 -3.83 -3.56 -3.00
N LEU A 108 -4.38 -4.30 -3.97
CA LEU A 108 -5.11 -5.53 -3.71
C LEU A 108 -4.20 -6.60 -3.08
N THR A 109 -3.01 -6.82 -3.63
CA THR A 109 -2.07 -7.82 -3.07
C THR A 109 -1.65 -7.48 -1.65
N SER A 110 -1.37 -6.21 -1.37
CA SER A 110 -1.06 -5.72 -0.02
C SER A 110 -2.24 -5.89 0.94
N SER A 111 -3.46 -5.57 0.49
CA SER A 111 -4.67 -5.72 1.29
C SER A 111 -4.94 -7.18 1.65
N ILE A 112 -4.76 -8.11 0.70
CA ILE A 112 -4.89 -9.55 0.94
C ILE A 112 -3.89 -10.01 1.99
N SER A 113 -2.65 -9.53 1.92
CA SER A 113 -1.61 -9.87 2.89
C SER A 113 -1.96 -9.41 4.30
N MET A 114 -2.41 -8.17 4.46
CA MET A 114 -2.83 -7.64 5.76
C MET A 114 -4.06 -8.37 6.32
N HIS A 115 -5.03 -8.68 5.45
CA HIS A 115 -6.22 -9.43 5.82
C HIS A 115 -5.88 -10.85 6.30
N GLU A 116 -4.91 -11.50 5.66
CA GLU A 116 -4.47 -12.85 6.03
C GLU A 116 -3.86 -12.91 7.43
N ILE A 117 -3.11 -11.90 7.85
CA ILE A 117 -2.54 -11.84 9.21
C ILE A 117 -3.65 -11.91 10.26
N CYS A 118 -4.67 -11.06 10.10
CA CYS A 118 -5.80 -11.01 11.02
C CYS A 118 -6.63 -12.30 10.97
N THR A 119 -6.81 -12.85 9.77
CA THR A 119 -7.54 -14.10 9.57
C THR A 119 -6.85 -15.28 10.21
N ALA A 120 -5.53 -15.41 10.04
CA ALA A 120 -4.72 -16.44 10.65
C ALA A 120 -4.80 -16.36 12.18
N TYR A 121 -4.64 -15.16 12.74
CA TYR A 121 -4.75 -14.93 14.17
C TYR A 121 -6.11 -15.34 14.74
N ILE A 122 -7.21 -14.92 14.12
CA ILE A 122 -8.56 -15.28 14.58
C ILE A 122 -8.82 -16.77 14.43
N HIS A 123 -8.37 -17.37 13.33
CA HIS A 123 -8.49 -18.80 13.08
C HIS A 123 -7.78 -19.63 14.17
N GLU A 124 -6.56 -19.29 14.50
CA GLU A 124 -5.73 -20.04 15.45
C GLU A 124 -6.17 -19.79 16.90
N THR A 125 -6.44 -18.54 17.29
CA THR A 125 -6.80 -18.18 18.66
C THR A 125 -8.18 -18.67 19.06
N PHE A 126 -9.17 -18.49 18.18
CA PHE A 126 -10.56 -18.85 18.47
C PHE A 126 -10.95 -20.22 17.91
N LYS A 127 -10.03 -20.95 17.27
CA LYS A 127 -10.26 -22.26 16.63
C LYS A 127 -11.47 -22.27 15.68
N LEU A 128 -11.74 -21.14 15.05
CA LEU A 128 -12.81 -20.98 14.06
C LEU A 128 -12.36 -21.56 12.71
N SER A 129 -13.30 -22.00 11.89
CA SER A 129 -12.97 -22.37 10.51
C SER A 129 -12.48 -21.13 9.72
N ARG A 130 -11.52 -21.33 8.80
CA ARG A 130 -10.94 -20.25 7.99
C ARG A 130 -11.98 -19.34 7.32
N PRO A 131 -13.05 -19.86 6.69
CA PRO A 131 -14.07 -19.00 6.09
C PRO A 131 -14.76 -18.10 7.11
N LYS A 132 -15.06 -18.60 8.31
CA LYS A 132 -15.68 -17.80 9.38
C LYS A 132 -14.73 -16.71 9.88
N ALA A 133 -13.46 -17.02 10.11
CA ALA A 133 -12.45 -16.06 10.50
C ALA A 133 -12.31 -14.95 9.45
N ALA A 134 -12.20 -15.31 8.17
CA ALA A 134 -12.11 -14.35 7.07
C ALA A 134 -13.35 -13.45 6.98
N THR A 135 -14.56 -14.00 7.14
CA THR A 135 -15.81 -13.20 7.14
C THR A 135 -15.84 -12.19 8.28
N ILE A 136 -15.40 -12.58 9.48
CA ILE A 136 -15.33 -11.67 10.64
C ILE A 136 -14.35 -10.54 10.37
N VAL A 137 -13.14 -10.85 9.87
CA VAL A 137 -12.14 -9.83 9.55
C VAL A 137 -12.66 -8.89 8.47
N THR A 138 -13.27 -9.43 7.41
CA THR A 138 -13.85 -8.61 6.34
C THR A 138 -14.93 -7.68 6.86
N ALA A 139 -15.84 -8.17 7.72
CA ALA A 139 -16.88 -7.34 8.31
C ALA A 139 -16.29 -6.21 9.17
N LEU A 140 -15.28 -6.50 9.99
CA LEU A 140 -14.59 -5.49 10.78
C LEU A 140 -13.89 -4.44 9.89
N CYS A 141 -13.19 -4.89 8.85
CA CYS A 141 -12.52 -3.99 7.90
C CYS A 141 -13.53 -3.09 7.17
N LEU A 142 -14.68 -3.63 6.78
CA LEU A 142 -15.75 -2.84 6.15
C LEU A 142 -16.31 -1.79 7.11
N LEU A 143 -16.61 -2.15 8.35
CA LEU A 143 -17.11 -1.21 9.36
C LEU A 143 -16.10 -0.08 9.61
N MET A 144 -14.83 -0.41 9.79
CA MET A 144 -13.77 0.58 9.98
C MET A 144 -13.58 1.44 8.72
N GLY A 145 -13.63 0.83 7.54
CA GLY A 145 -13.52 1.54 6.26
C GLY A 145 -14.66 2.53 6.03
N ILE A 146 -15.89 2.17 6.40
CA ILE A 146 -17.04 3.09 6.36
C ILE A 146 -16.82 4.25 7.32
N ALA A 147 -16.38 3.98 8.55
CA ALA A 147 -16.09 5.02 9.53
C ALA A 147 -15.00 5.99 9.05
N CYS A 148 -13.90 5.46 8.49
CA CYS A 148 -12.84 6.26 7.87
C CYS A 148 -13.37 7.12 6.72
N SER A 149 -14.16 6.53 5.82
CA SER A 149 -14.72 7.26 4.67
C SER A 149 -15.67 8.39 5.10
N LEU A 150 -16.51 8.14 6.09
CA LEU A 150 -17.40 9.17 6.66
C LEU A 150 -16.63 10.30 7.36
N SER A 151 -15.48 9.99 7.97
CA SER A 151 -14.62 10.99 8.62
C SER A 151 -14.07 12.02 7.62
N PHE A 152 -13.77 11.62 6.38
CA PHE A 152 -13.33 12.55 5.33
C PHE A 152 -14.48 13.36 4.71
N GLY A 153 -15.71 12.94 4.87
CA GLY A 153 -16.92 13.56 4.30
C GLY A 153 -17.84 14.17 5.35
N VAL A 154 -18.87 13.42 5.67
CA VAL A 154 -20.00 13.89 6.52
C VAL A 154 -19.55 14.21 7.95
N TRP A 155 -18.56 13.52 8.48
CA TRP A 155 -18.06 13.70 9.85
C TRP A 155 -16.83 14.60 9.95
N LYS A 156 -16.50 15.34 8.91
CA LYS A 156 -15.34 16.24 8.89
C LYS A 156 -15.38 17.30 10.03
N GLU A 157 -16.58 17.69 10.45
CA GLU A 157 -16.80 18.64 11.55
C GLU A 157 -16.91 17.98 12.94
N VAL A 158 -17.01 16.64 12.98
CA VAL A 158 -17.08 15.91 14.25
C VAL A 158 -15.67 15.75 14.80
N THR A 159 -15.35 16.55 15.80
CA THR A 159 -14.06 16.46 16.52
C THR A 159 -14.25 15.67 17.81
N VAL A 160 -13.45 14.66 18.01
CA VAL A 160 -13.34 13.93 19.27
C VAL A 160 -12.08 14.41 19.99
N MET A 161 -12.24 14.97 21.21
CA MET A 161 -11.14 15.55 22.02
C MET A 161 -10.33 16.63 21.31
N GLY A 162 -10.96 17.45 20.44
CA GLY A 162 -10.31 18.57 19.74
C GLY A 162 -9.42 18.20 18.54
N LYS A 163 -9.47 16.93 18.12
CA LYS A 163 -8.84 16.44 16.88
C LYS A 163 -9.89 15.77 15.99
N GLY A 164 -9.68 15.77 14.69
CA GLY A 164 -10.52 15.01 13.78
C GLY A 164 -10.58 13.53 14.20
N PHE A 165 -11.65 12.84 13.81
CA PHE A 165 -11.90 11.46 14.23
C PHE A 165 -10.81 10.48 13.79
N PHE A 166 -10.06 10.82 12.73
CA PHE A 166 -8.87 10.13 12.21
C PHE A 166 -7.81 11.14 11.76
#